data_ddd44090a8a9805bdf2aee2867ca9988
#
_entry.id   ddd44090a8a9805bdf2aee2867ca9988
#
_cell.length_a   1.000
_cell.length_b   1.000
_cell.length_c   1.000
_cell.angle_alpha   90.00
_cell.angle_beta   90.00
_cell.angle_gamma   90.00
#
_symmetry.space_group_name_H-M   'P 1'
#
loop_
_entity.id
_entity.type
_entity.pdbx_description
1 polymer ?
#
loop_
_entity_poly.entity_id
_entity_poly.type
_entity_poly.pdbx_seq_one_letter_code
_entity_poly.pdbx_strand_id
1 'polypeptide(L)'
;VLLFCDLHLMNEYTSPQAFAGLDEQGRSVPVPGQNIAVVSHVIPTEPVKLRVIHESAPALQASNLKRNCDRHGIPLFDTNDALQGIEHVIAPEHGMIRPGMVVICGDSHTTTYGALGALGFGIGTSEVEQVLATQTLVYRLAHDMRIRVDGRLPAGTTAKDLILMIIGRIGAQGA
;
A
#
# COMPACT_ATOMS: atom_id res chain seq x y z
N VAL A 1 -17.03 1.91 -12.61
CA VAL A 1 -16.16 1.08 -13.46
C VAL A 1 -15.48 0.00 -12.63
N LEU A 2 -15.05 -1.07 -13.27
CA LEU A 2 -14.20 -2.10 -12.67
C LEU A 2 -12.79 -1.89 -13.20
N LEU A 3 -11.83 -1.67 -12.28
CA LEU A 3 -10.43 -1.52 -12.62
C LEU A 3 -9.69 -2.82 -12.34
N PHE A 4 -8.86 -3.26 -13.28
CA PHE A 4 -7.89 -4.30 -13.02
C PHE A 4 -6.69 -3.69 -12.28
N CYS A 5 -6.24 -4.35 -11.22
CA CYS A 5 -5.14 -3.86 -10.39
C CYS A 5 -3.83 -4.52 -10.85
N ASP A 6 -2.93 -3.72 -11.43
CA ASP A 6 -1.65 -4.21 -11.93
C ASP A 6 -0.70 -4.59 -10.80
N LEU A 7 -0.82 -3.93 -9.65
CA LEU A 7 -0.05 -4.21 -8.45
C LEU A 7 -0.87 -3.91 -7.20
N HIS A 8 -0.93 -4.85 -6.28
CA HIS A 8 -1.48 -4.69 -4.95
C HIS A 8 -0.36 -4.82 -3.91
N LEU A 9 -0.11 -3.75 -3.17
CA LEU A 9 0.82 -3.73 -2.05
C LEU A 9 0.08 -3.94 -0.74
N MET A 10 0.60 -4.78 0.12
CA MET A 10 -0.03 -5.14 1.39
C MET A 10 0.96 -5.04 2.55
N ASN A 11 0.43 -4.77 3.72
CA ASN A 11 1.18 -4.84 4.97
C ASN A 11 0.45 -5.67 6.02
N GLU A 12 1.12 -5.93 7.12
CA GLU A 12 0.63 -6.73 8.23
C GLU A 12 -0.50 -6.07 9.03
N TYR A 13 -0.70 -4.77 8.83
CA TYR A 13 -1.71 -4.00 9.56
C TYR A 13 -3.09 -4.09 8.92
N THR A 14 -3.19 -4.02 7.60
CA THR A 14 -4.46 -3.91 6.87
C THR A 14 -4.94 -5.22 6.23
N SER A 15 -4.09 -6.24 6.16
CA SER A 15 -4.41 -7.49 5.47
C SER A 15 -5.05 -8.62 6.31
N PRO A 16 -4.94 -8.67 7.66
CA PRO A 16 -5.37 -9.86 8.41
C PRO A 16 -6.84 -10.24 8.22
N GLN A 17 -7.75 -9.25 8.28
CA GLN A 17 -9.19 -9.49 8.11
C GLN A 17 -9.54 -9.86 6.67
N ALA A 18 -8.84 -9.33 5.69
CA ALA A 18 -9.04 -9.68 4.29
C ALA A 18 -8.71 -11.17 4.04
N PHE A 19 -7.60 -11.66 4.58
CA PHE A 19 -7.27 -13.08 4.50
C PHE A 19 -8.26 -13.97 5.26
N ALA A 20 -8.74 -13.53 6.43
CA ALA A 20 -9.75 -14.26 7.17
C ALA A 20 -11.05 -14.38 6.35
N GLY A 21 -11.50 -13.30 5.70
CA GLY A 21 -12.67 -13.32 4.82
C GLY A 21 -12.50 -14.25 3.61
N LEU A 22 -11.31 -14.30 3.00
CA LEU A 22 -11.01 -15.27 1.95
C LEU A 22 -11.12 -16.72 2.45
N ASP A 23 -10.56 -17.00 3.63
CA ASP A 23 -10.58 -18.32 4.24
C ASP A 23 -12.02 -18.78 4.57
N GLU A 24 -12.83 -17.90 5.16
CA GLU A 24 -14.24 -18.17 5.47
C GLU A 24 -15.06 -18.49 4.21
N GLN A 25 -14.72 -17.87 3.08
CA GLN A 25 -15.38 -18.09 1.80
C GLN A 25 -14.76 -19.21 0.97
N GLY A 26 -13.70 -19.83 1.45
CA GLY A 26 -12.97 -20.89 0.72
C GLY A 26 -12.32 -20.39 -0.57
N ARG A 27 -11.96 -19.11 -0.64
CA ARG A 27 -11.35 -18.48 -1.83
C ARG A 27 -9.83 -18.51 -1.77
N SER A 28 -9.23 -18.61 -2.94
CA SER A 28 -7.78 -18.47 -3.13
C SER A 28 -7.45 -17.13 -3.80
N VAL A 29 -6.18 -16.75 -3.76
CA VAL A 29 -5.65 -15.60 -4.51
C VAL A 29 -5.30 -16.05 -5.93
N PRO A 30 -6.02 -15.60 -6.97
CA PRO A 30 -5.85 -16.13 -8.33
C PRO A 30 -4.55 -15.64 -9.00
N VAL A 31 -4.04 -14.47 -8.60
CA VAL A 31 -2.85 -13.87 -9.22
C VAL A 31 -1.85 -13.43 -8.15
N PRO A 32 -1.23 -14.38 -7.42
CA PRO A 32 -0.37 -14.04 -6.29
C PRO A 32 0.83 -13.18 -6.67
N GLY A 33 1.37 -13.29 -7.88
CA GLY A 33 2.52 -12.51 -8.35
C GLY A 33 2.23 -11.02 -8.58
N GLN A 34 0.97 -10.60 -8.60
CA GLN A 34 0.58 -9.17 -8.65
C GLN A 34 0.23 -8.61 -7.26
N ASN A 35 0.41 -9.42 -6.22
CA ASN A 35 0.25 -9.03 -4.83
C ASN A 35 1.62 -9.13 -4.16
N ILE A 36 2.08 -8.05 -3.55
CA ILE A 36 3.36 -7.99 -2.84
C ILE A 36 3.11 -7.54 -1.41
N ALA A 37 3.61 -8.31 -0.47
CA ALA A 37 3.47 -8.03 0.94
C ALA A 37 4.78 -7.52 1.55
N VAL A 38 4.65 -6.66 2.55
CA VAL A 38 5.77 -6.05 3.27
C VAL A 38 5.44 -6.02 4.75
N VAL A 39 6.37 -6.38 5.61
CA VAL A 39 6.27 -6.08 7.04
C VAL A 39 6.88 -4.70 7.27
N SER A 40 6.06 -3.69 7.52
CA SER A 40 6.50 -2.29 7.54
C SER A 40 5.99 -1.47 8.71
N HIS A 41 4.83 -1.80 9.28
CA HIS A 41 4.14 -0.98 10.28
C HIS A 41 4.43 -1.38 11.73
N VAL A 42 4.77 -2.64 11.98
CA VAL A 42 4.94 -3.18 13.35
C VAL A 42 6.40 -3.49 13.69
N ILE A 43 7.33 -3.05 12.89
CA ILE A 43 8.76 -3.30 13.10
C ILE A 43 9.44 -2.09 13.75
N PRO A 44 10.43 -2.32 14.63
CA PRO A 44 11.26 -1.25 15.16
C PRO A 44 12.14 -0.62 14.08
N THR A 45 12.52 0.65 14.29
CA THR A 45 13.39 1.42 13.37
C THR A 45 14.87 1.10 13.50
N GLU A 46 15.22 0.06 14.22
CA GLU A 46 16.58 -0.43 14.41
C GLU A 46 17.16 -1.04 13.12
N PRO A 47 18.49 -1.10 12.99
CA PRO A 47 19.13 -1.79 11.87
C PRO A 47 18.65 -3.24 11.74
N VAL A 48 18.47 -3.74 10.51
CA VAL A 48 17.89 -5.05 10.20
C VAL A 48 18.44 -6.19 11.06
N LYS A 49 19.75 -6.21 11.28
CA LYS A 49 20.43 -7.24 12.09
C LYS A 49 20.07 -7.23 13.60
N LEU A 50 19.49 -6.14 14.08
CA LEU A 50 19.15 -5.94 15.49
C LEU A 50 17.64 -5.92 15.71
N ARG A 51 16.84 -6.00 14.66
CA ARG A 51 15.38 -5.94 14.75
C ARG A 51 14.82 -7.15 15.47
N VAL A 52 14.17 -6.90 16.58
CA VAL A 52 13.37 -7.90 17.30
C VAL A 52 12.03 -7.23 17.65
N ILE A 53 10.94 -7.86 17.22
CA ILE A 53 9.60 -7.40 17.62
C ILE A 53 9.34 -7.97 19.02
N HIS A 54 9.46 -7.14 20.03
CA HIS A 54 9.31 -7.55 21.43
C HIS A 54 7.85 -7.66 21.89
N GLU A 55 6.97 -6.89 21.28
CA GLU A 55 5.56 -6.89 21.65
C GLU A 55 4.82 -8.03 20.98
N SER A 56 3.94 -8.71 21.74
CA SER A 56 3.24 -9.92 21.27
C SER A 56 2.26 -9.64 20.14
N ALA A 57 1.53 -8.52 20.19
CA ALA A 57 0.55 -8.19 19.15
C ALA A 57 1.21 -7.83 17.79
N PRO A 58 2.21 -6.94 17.74
CA PRO A 58 3.01 -6.71 16.54
C PRO A 58 3.66 -7.98 15.97
N ALA A 59 4.26 -8.82 16.81
CA ALA A 59 4.85 -10.08 16.39
C ALA A 59 3.81 -11.05 15.78
N LEU A 60 2.62 -11.08 16.34
CA LEU A 60 1.51 -11.88 15.81
C LEU A 60 1.04 -11.36 14.45
N GLN A 61 0.96 -10.03 14.27
CA GLN A 61 0.60 -9.44 12.97
C GLN A 61 1.61 -9.79 11.88
N ALA A 62 2.89 -9.62 12.13
CA ALA A 62 3.96 -10.00 11.19
C ALA A 62 3.92 -11.51 10.86
N SER A 63 3.77 -12.36 11.88
CA SER A 63 3.71 -13.82 11.68
C SER A 63 2.46 -14.25 10.92
N ASN A 64 1.32 -13.60 11.14
CA ASN A 64 0.09 -13.84 10.40
C ASN A 64 0.23 -13.46 8.92
N LEU A 65 0.83 -12.29 8.62
CA LEU A 65 1.11 -11.90 7.25
C LEU A 65 1.98 -12.94 6.55
N LYS A 66 3.08 -13.34 7.20
CA LYS A 66 3.98 -14.37 6.66
C LYS A 66 3.24 -15.67 6.35
N ARG A 67 2.48 -16.19 7.31
CA ARG A 67 1.71 -17.42 7.12
C ARG A 67 0.72 -17.33 5.96
N ASN A 68 0.03 -16.20 5.84
CA ASN A 68 -0.91 -15.96 4.75
C ASN A 68 -0.21 -15.86 3.39
N CYS A 69 0.93 -15.16 3.33
CA CYS A 69 1.75 -15.09 2.11
C CYS A 69 2.26 -16.46 1.68
N ASP A 70 2.81 -17.23 2.62
CA ASP A 70 3.29 -18.61 2.36
C ASP A 70 2.15 -19.50 1.82
N ARG A 71 0.96 -19.40 2.42
CA ARG A 71 -0.22 -20.18 2.02
C ARG A 71 -0.73 -19.85 0.63
N HIS A 72 -0.74 -18.57 0.27
CA HIS A 72 -1.29 -18.10 -1.01
C HIS A 72 -0.23 -17.89 -2.10
N GLY A 73 1.05 -18.11 -1.81
CA GLY A 73 2.15 -17.93 -2.75
C GLY A 73 2.46 -16.47 -3.07
N ILE A 74 2.19 -15.55 -2.14
CA ILE A 74 2.40 -14.12 -2.30
C ILE A 74 3.85 -13.77 -1.91
N PRO A 75 4.60 -13.04 -2.77
CA PRO A 75 5.91 -12.52 -2.42
C PRO A 75 5.86 -11.63 -1.17
N LEU A 76 6.80 -11.83 -0.24
CA LEU A 76 6.88 -11.10 1.01
C LEU A 76 8.28 -10.56 1.25
N PHE A 77 8.39 -9.27 1.52
CA PHE A 77 9.54 -8.64 2.14
C PHE A 77 9.38 -8.71 3.67
N ASP A 78 9.93 -9.76 4.26
CA ASP A 78 9.81 -10.03 5.70
C ASP A 78 10.77 -9.14 6.52
N THR A 79 10.61 -9.12 7.83
CA THR A 79 11.35 -8.28 8.79
C THR A 79 12.88 -8.34 8.62
N ASN A 80 13.41 -9.50 8.25
CA ASN A 80 14.85 -9.72 8.08
C ASN A 80 15.33 -9.72 6.62
N ASP A 81 14.46 -9.39 5.67
CA ASP A 81 14.83 -9.27 4.27
C ASP A 81 15.75 -8.05 4.09
N ALA A 82 16.84 -8.20 3.34
CA ALA A 82 17.79 -7.12 3.07
C ALA A 82 17.17 -5.97 2.26
N LEU A 83 16.11 -6.26 1.50
CA LEU A 83 15.39 -5.30 0.67
C LEU A 83 14.10 -4.79 1.34
N GLN A 84 13.85 -5.18 2.60
CA GLN A 84 12.67 -4.74 3.34
C GLN A 84 12.74 -3.24 3.64
N GLY A 85 11.60 -2.59 3.55
CA GLY A 85 11.40 -1.17 3.86
C GLY A 85 9.90 -0.84 3.85
N ILE A 86 9.58 0.44 3.97
CA ILE A 86 8.20 0.92 3.82
C ILE A 86 7.74 0.68 2.38
N GLU A 87 6.55 0.16 2.16
CA GLU A 87 6.01 -0.19 0.83
C GLU A 87 6.10 0.95 -0.18
N HIS A 88 5.81 2.18 0.27
CA HIS A 88 5.87 3.37 -0.59
C HIS A 88 7.29 3.86 -0.91
N VAL A 89 8.31 3.25 -0.29
CA VAL A 89 9.72 3.48 -0.59
C VAL A 89 10.26 2.35 -1.45
N ILE A 90 10.11 1.11 -0.99
CA ILE A 90 10.71 -0.03 -1.69
C ILE A 90 10.08 -0.29 -3.07
N ALA A 91 8.76 -0.09 -3.22
CA ALA A 91 8.11 -0.34 -4.48
C ALA A 91 8.62 0.58 -5.62
N PRO A 92 8.82 1.89 -5.42
CA PRO A 92 9.53 2.75 -6.36
C PRO A 92 11.00 2.39 -6.55
N GLU A 93 11.75 2.17 -5.46
CA GLU A 93 13.20 1.92 -5.51
C GLU A 93 13.54 0.62 -6.24
N HIS A 94 12.70 -0.40 -6.14
CA HIS A 94 12.87 -1.67 -6.87
C HIS A 94 12.21 -1.68 -8.25
N GLY A 95 11.73 -0.53 -8.74
CA GLY A 95 11.14 -0.41 -10.08
C GLY A 95 9.82 -1.16 -10.26
N MET A 96 9.10 -1.43 -9.17
CA MET A 96 7.81 -2.11 -9.22
C MET A 96 6.71 -1.21 -9.76
N ILE A 97 6.85 0.10 -9.61
CA ILE A 97 5.89 1.11 -10.06
C ILE A 97 6.30 1.65 -11.42
N ARG A 98 5.39 1.58 -12.39
CA ARG A 98 5.59 2.09 -13.75
C ARG A 98 4.44 2.99 -14.18
N PRO A 99 4.68 3.95 -15.07
CA PRO A 99 3.62 4.79 -15.63
C PRO A 99 2.49 3.95 -16.25
N GLY A 100 1.27 4.37 -16.01
CA GLY A 100 0.06 3.71 -16.54
C GLY A 100 -0.48 2.55 -15.69
N MET A 101 0.24 2.09 -14.66
CA MET A 101 -0.24 1.03 -13.76
C MET A 101 -1.36 1.54 -12.84
N VAL A 102 -2.30 0.65 -12.53
CA VAL A 102 -3.22 0.80 -11.39
C VAL A 102 -2.60 0.10 -10.19
N VAL A 103 -2.22 0.88 -9.18
CA VAL A 103 -1.54 0.41 -7.97
C VAL A 103 -2.42 0.67 -6.76
N ILE A 104 -2.64 -0.35 -5.96
CA ILE A 104 -3.47 -0.25 -4.77
C ILE A 104 -2.73 -0.74 -3.54
N CYS A 105 -3.09 -0.19 -2.39
CA CYS A 105 -2.57 -0.58 -1.09
C CYS A 105 -3.61 -0.27 -0.01
N GLY A 106 -3.61 -1.01 1.06
CA GLY A 106 -4.41 -0.71 2.26
C GLY A 106 -3.85 0.47 3.08
N ASP A 107 -3.29 1.48 2.42
CA ASP A 107 -2.67 2.66 3.05
C ASP A 107 -3.07 3.94 2.33
N SER A 108 -3.31 5.01 3.11
CA SER A 108 -3.77 6.32 2.62
C SER A 108 -2.73 7.08 1.77
N HIS A 109 -1.45 6.71 1.85
CA HIS A 109 -0.37 7.37 1.10
C HIS A 109 -0.15 6.80 -0.30
N THR A 110 -0.96 5.83 -0.74
CA THR A 110 -0.83 5.15 -2.04
C THR A 110 -0.91 6.09 -3.23
N THR A 111 -1.65 7.20 -3.11
CA THR A 111 -1.74 8.23 -4.16
C THR A 111 -0.39 8.86 -4.53
N THR A 112 0.64 8.71 -3.70
CA THR A 112 2.02 9.17 -3.98
C THR A 112 2.56 8.58 -5.30
N TYR A 113 2.09 7.42 -5.73
CA TYR A 113 2.50 6.80 -6.99
C TYR A 113 2.08 7.58 -8.24
N GLY A 114 1.16 8.54 -8.09
CA GLY A 114 0.84 9.51 -9.14
C GLY A 114 2.06 10.33 -9.60
N ALA A 115 3.03 10.56 -8.70
CA ALA A 115 4.29 11.21 -9.04
C ALA A 115 5.14 10.40 -10.05
N LEU A 116 4.91 9.10 -10.15
CA LEU A 116 5.56 8.18 -11.09
C LEU A 116 4.67 7.84 -12.29
N GLY A 117 3.53 8.55 -12.45
CA GLY A 117 2.60 8.34 -13.55
C GLY A 117 1.70 7.10 -13.41
N ALA A 118 1.62 6.53 -12.22
CA ALA A 118 0.69 5.45 -11.90
C ALA A 118 -0.60 6.00 -11.30
N LEU A 119 -1.69 5.26 -11.41
CA LEU A 119 -2.97 5.55 -10.78
C LEU A 119 -3.00 4.81 -9.43
N GLY A 120 -2.68 5.53 -8.34
CA GLY A 120 -2.57 4.98 -6.99
C GLY A 120 -3.83 5.20 -6.16
N PHE A 121 -4.33 4.12 -5.52
CA PHE A 121 -5.48 4.19 -4.61
C PHE A 121 -5.17 3.56 -3.26
N GLY A 122 -5.49 4.32 -2.18
CA GLY A 122 -5.63 3.76 -0.85
C GLY A 122 -7.01 3.11 -0.70
N ILE A 123 -7.06 1.86 -0.23
CA ILE A 123 -8.30 1.09 -0.11
C ILE A 123 -8.51 0.59 1.33
N GLY A 124 -9.77 0.34 1.69
CA GLY A 124 -10.13 -0.25 2.96
C GLY A 124 -10.00 -1.78 2.98
N THR A 125 -10.08 -2.37 4.17
CA THR A 125 -9.87 -3.81 4.37
C THR A 125 -10.82 -4.69 3.55
N SER A 126 -12.09 -4.30 3.40
CA SER A 126 -13.06 -5.04 2.57
C SER A 126 -12.70 -5.02 1.08
N GLU A 127 -12.10 -3.91 0.63
CA GLU A 127 -11.62 -3.78 -0.74
C GLU A 127 -10.33 -4.58 -0.95
N VAL A 128 -9.46 -4.67 0.09
CA VAL A 128 -8.29 -5.56 0.08
C VAL A 128 -8.72 -7.01 -0.15
N GLU A 129 -9.77 -7.47 0.55
CA GLU A 129 -10.33 -8.82 0.34
C GLU A 129 -10.83 -9.01 -1.09
N GLN A 130 -11.59 -8.03 -1.63
CA GLN A 130 -12.06 -8.08 -3.02
C GLN A 130 -10.90 -8.19 -4.00
N VAL A 131 -9.86 -7.37 -3.82
CA VAL A 131 -8.71 -7.36 -4.72
C VAL A 131 -7.92 -8.66 -4.63
N LEU A 132 -7.70 -9.19 -3.44
CA LEU A 132 -7.08 -10.51 -3.27
C LEU A 132 -7.86 -11.62 -3.98
N ALA A 133 -9.19 -11.57 -3.94
CA ALA A 133 -10.06 -12.57 -4.56
C ALA A 133 -10.19 -12.44 -6.08
N THR A 134 -10.06 -11.22 -6.63
CA THR A 134 -10.47 -10.94 -8.02
C THR A 134 -9.45 -10.16 -8.84
N GLN A 135 -8.42 -9.62 -8.23
CA GLN A 135 -7.44 -8.66 -8.79
C GLN A 135 -8.12 -7.43 -9.39
N THR A 136 -9.31 -7.07 -8.88
CA THR A 136 -10.08 -5.93 -9.39
C THR A 136 -10.60 -5.05 -8.26
N LEU A 137 -10.75 -3.75 -8.57
CA LEU A 137 -11.34 -2.74 -7.71
C LEU A 137 -12.57 -2.13 -8.37
N VAL A 138 -13.68 -2.05 -7.64
CA VAL A 138 -14.85 -1.27 -8.07
C VAL A 138 -14.56 0.19 -7.77
N TYR A 139 -14.51 1.00 -8.83
CA TYR A 139 -14.16 2.42 -8.72
C TYR A 139 -15.28 3.31 -9.26
N ARG A 140 -15.66 4.32 -8.49
CA ARG A 140 -16.53 5.38 -8.96
C ARG A 140 -15.68 6.47 -9.58
N LEU A 141 -15.91 6.78 -10.86
CA LEU A 141 -15.18 7.85 -11.53
C LEU A 141 -15.36 9.16 -10.78
N ALA A 142 -14.25 9.75 -10.37
CA ALA A 142 -14.21 11.09 -9.80
C ALA A 142 -14.22 12.14 -10.92
N HIS A 143 -14.56 13.38 -10.57
CA HIS A 143 -14.39 14.51 -11.49
C HIS A 143 -12.91 14.90 -11.58
N ASP A 144 -12.50 15.35 -12.76
CA ASP A 144 -11.14 15.85 -12.96
C ASP A 144 -10.93 17.16 -12.18
N MET A 145 -9.85 17.20 -11.39
CA MET A 145 -9.42 18.42 -10.70
C MET A 145 -7.96 18.69 -11.07
N ARG A 146 -7.68 19.92 -11.51
CA ARG A 146 -6.31 20.38 -11.73
C ARG A 146 -5.92 21.39 -10.65
N ILE A 147 -4.85 21.08 -9.90
CA ILE A 147 -4.21 22.00 -8.98
C ILE A 147 -2.89 22.43 -9.61
N ARG A 148 -2.75 23.74 -9.89
CA ARG A 148 -1.53 24.30 -10.44
C ARG A 148 -0.80 25.07 -9.36
N VAL A 149 0.48 24.81 -9.21
CA VAL A 149 1.36 25.49 -8.27
C VAL A 149 2.44 26.21 -9.07
N ASP A 150 2.46 27.54 -8.98
CA ASP A 150 3.42 28.39 -9.69
C ASP A 150 4.40 29.03 -8.71
N GLY A 151 5.63 29.27 -9.16
CA GLY A 151 6.67 29.96 -8.39
C GLY A 151 7.67 29.00 -7.75
N ARG A 152 8.29 29.45 -6.67
CA ARG A 152 9.27 28.68 -5.88
C ARG A 152 8.83 28.63 -4.43
N LEU A 153 9.06 27.51 -3.79
CA LEU A 153 8.84 27.39 -2.35
C LEU A 153 9.84 28.28 -1.61
N PRO A 154 9.39 29.05 -0.58
CA PRO A 154 10.28 29.80 0.28
C PRO A 154 11.30 28.91 0.99
N ALA A 155 12.40 29.48 1.43
CA ALA A 155 13.39 28.78 2.23
C ALA A 155 12.73 28.22 3.51
N GLY A 156 13.03 26.96 3.84
CA GLY A 156 12.45 26.25 4.98
C GLY A 156 11.08 25.63 4.73
N THR A 157 10.48 25.81 3.53
CA THR A 157 9.23 25.17 3.13
C THR A 157 9.49 23.91 2.30
N THR A 158 8.74 22.85 2.54
CA THR A 158 8.86 21.55 1.88
C THR A 158 7.62 21.23 1.03
N ALA A 159 7.69 20.18 0.23
CA ALA A 159 6.54 19.67 -0.50
C ALA A 159 5.40 19.24 0.44
N LYS A 160 5.72 18.80 1.67
CA LYS A 160 4.71 18.46 2.68
C LYS A 160 3.91 19.67 3.13
N ASP A 161 4.55 20.82 3.33
CA ASP A 161 3.85 22.07 3.69
C ASP A 161 2.88 22.47 2.57
N LEU A 162 3.30 22.32 1.32
CA LEU A 162 2.47 22.60 0.16
C LEU A 162 1.23 21.72 0.11
N ILE A 163 1.37 20.39 0.25
CA ILE A 163 0.21 19.49 0.20
C ILE A 163 -0.73 19.71 1.39
N LEU A 164 -0.20 19.98 2.58
CA LEU A 164 -1.01 20.30 3.76
C LEU A 164 -1.79 21.62 3.55
N MET A 165 -1.18 22.63 2.93
CA MET A 165 -1.86 23.86 2.56
C MET A 165 -3.00 23.60 1.55
N ILE A 166 -2.76 22.77 0.54
CA ILE A 166 -3.77 22.39 -0.46
C ILE A 166 -4.94 21.69 0.24
N ILE A 167 -4.68 20.67 1.05
CA ILE A 167 -5.70 19.94 1.81
C ILE A 167 -6.47 20.89 2.73
N GLY A 168 -5.79 21.82 3.39
CA GLY A 168 -6.44 22.83 4.24
C GLY A 168 -7.40 23.74 3.49
N ARG A 169 -7.20 23.94 2.18
CA ARG A 169 -8.09 24.79 1.33
C ARG A 169 -9.25 24.01 0.71
N ILE A 170 -9.03 22.80 0.26
CA ILE A 170 -10.04 22.02 -0.49
C ILE A 170 -10.69 20.91 0.34
N GLY A 171 -10.16 20.64 1.53
CA GLY A 171 -10.56 19.50 2.36
C GLY A 171 -9.86 18.20 1.97
N ALA A 172 -10.07 17.16 2.79
CA ALA A 172 -9.46 15.86 2.59
C ALA A 172 -10.30 14.90 1.70
N GLN A 173 -11.48 15.32 1.29
CA GLN A 173 -12.42 14.47 0.54
C GLN A 173 -12.17 14.47 -0.98
N GLY A 174 -11.26 15.31 -1.44
CA GLY A 174 -10.96 15.46 -2.86
C GLY A 174 -12.03 16.27 -3.62
N ALA A 175 -12.19 15.99 -4.90
CA ALA A 175 -13.12 16.66 -5.79
C ALA A 175 -14.36 15.82 -6.06
#